data_bbeacf5634ab11f135af6f1c5814c0a9
#
_entry.id   bbeacf5634ab11f135af6f1c5814c0a9
#
_cell.length_a   1.000
_cell.length_b   1.000
_cell.length_c   1.000
_cell.angle_alpha   90.00
_cell.angle_beta   90.00
_cell.angle_gamma   90.00
#
_symmetry.space_group_name_H-M   'P 1'
#
loop_
_entity.id
_entity.type
_entity.pdbx_description
1 polymer ?
#
loop_
_entity_poly.entity_id
_entity_poly.type
_entity_poly.pdbx_seq_one_letter_code
_entity_poly.pdbx_strand_id
1 'polypeptide(L)'
;KDAYYLLNAAANFGFANRLYISKIIKEVFFKRFAFETKVEIFVDNNHDFLDFKKISKIFTHRKGAVKINPGRKSIWKKTGDPYFLPSYVGGNGFILSNFKGNTKAFFCSSHGVGRFLNKTETLKKFNKIDFNKSLDNKIMLFRYGKDKIKSQNPKAFKALQTKEDPNA
;
A
#
# COMPACT_ATOMS: atom_id res chain seq x y z
N LYS A 1 10.73 -26.24 0.78
CA LYS A 1 11.48 -25.31 1.66
C LYS A 1 11.98 -24.10 0.88
N ASP A 2 12.47 -24.27 -0.34
CA ASP A 2 13.12 -23.22 -1.14
C ASP A 2 12.18 -22.08 -1.52
N ALA A 3 10.94 -22.40 -1.94
CA ALA A 3 9.92 -21.40 -2.25
C ALA A 3 9.60 -20.47 -1.06
N TYR A 4 9.59 -21.00 0.17
CA TYR A 4 9.39 -20.20 1.38
C TYR A 4 10.51 -19.18 1.58
N TYR A 5 11.76 -19.61 1.43
CA TYR A 5 12.91 -18.72 1.58
C TYR A 5 12.98 -17.68 0.46
N LEU A 6 12.72 -18.07 -0.78
CA LEU A 6 12.72 -17.16 -1.93
C LEU A 6 11.64 -16.09 -1.81
N LEU A 7 10.42 -16.45 -1.42
CA LEU A 7 9.32 -15.48 -1.23
C LEU A 7 9.62 -14.50 -0.08
N ASN A 8 10.17 -14.99 1.02
CA ASN A 8 10.55 -14.11 2.12
C ASN A 8 11.78 -13.26 1.81
N ALA A 9 12.73 -13.75 1.02
CA ALA A 9 13.84 -12.95 0.53
C ALA A 9 13.35 -11.80 -0.36
N ALA A 10 12.42 -12.08 -1.28
CA ALA A 10 11.79 -11.05 -2.10
C ALA A 10 11.02 -10.02 -1.25
N ALA A 11 10.31 -10.47 -0.21
CA ALA A 11 9.63 -9.59 0.73
C ALA A 11 10.61 -8.69 1.50
N ASN A 12 11.72 -9.26 1.98
CA ASN A 12 12.78 -8.53 2.67
C ASN A 12 13.48 -7.51 1.76
N PHE A 13 13.69 -7.86 0.49
CA PHE A 13 14.18 -6.90 -0.50
C PHE A 13 13.23 -5.70 -0.64
N GLY A 14 11.92 -5.94 -0.65
CA GLY A 14 10.91 -4.88 -0.65
C GLY A 14 11.03 -3.94 0.55
N PHE A 15 11.22 -4.47 1.77
CA PHE A 15 11.46 -3.67 2.97
C PHE A 15 12.75 -2.86 2.87
N ALA A 16 13.85 -3.48 2.47
CA ALA A 16 15.13 -2.80 2.30
C ALA A 16 15.06 -1.67 1.27
N ASN A 17 14.36 -1.89 0.16
CA ASN A 17 14.16 -0.88 -0.88
C ASN A 17 13.37 0.33 -0.36
N ARG A 18 12.29 0.12 0.40
CA ARG A 18 11.51 1.22 1.00
C ARG A 18 12.31 2.00 2.04
N LEU A 19 13.11 1.29 2.85
CA LEU A 19 14.03 1.92 3.79
C LEU A 19 15.07 2.79 3.08
N TYR A 20 15.63 2.31 1.99
CA TYR A 20 16.56 3.09 1.16
C TYR A 20 15.91 4.32 0.53
N ILE A 21 14.70 4.18 0.00
CA ILE A 21 13.91 5.31 -0.52
C ILE A 21 13.65 6.35 0.57
N SER A 22 13.30 5.94 1.79
CA SER A 22 13.07 6.86 2.90
C SER A 22 14.32 7.65 3.28
N LYS A 23 15.50 7.02 3.20
CA LYS A 23 16.79 7.71 3.38
C LYS A 23 17.01 8.78 2.31
N ILE A 24 16.78 8.45 1.04
CA ILE A 24 16.91 9.43 -0.05
C ILE A 24 15.93 10.59 0.15
N ILE A 25 14.70 10.32 0.53
CA ILE A 25 13.70 11.36 0.81
C ILE A 25 14.22 12.30 1.91
N LYS A 26 14.72 11.75 3.01
CA LYS A 26 15.31 12.53 4.10
C LYS A 26 16.43 13.43 3.62
N GLU A 27 17.36 12.92 2.81
CA GLU A 27 18.47 13.67 2.26
C GLU A 27 18.00 14.81 1.32
N VAL A 28 17.00 14.55 0.49
CA VAL A 28 16.40 15.55 -0.41
C VAL A 28 15.73 16.67 0.39
N PHE A 29 14.96 16.33 1.43
CA PHE A 29 14.31 17.31 2.31
C PHE A 29 15.34 18.18 3.02
N PHE A 30 16.39 17.57 3.59
CA PHE A 30 17.48 18.31 4.23
C PHE A 30 18.15 19.30 3.27
N LYS A 31 18.52 18.83 2.07
CA LYS A 31 19.14 19.68 1.06
C LYS A 31 18.24 20.82 0.58
N ARG A 32 16.93 20.57 0.48
CA ARG A 32 15.98 21.56 -0.06
C ARG A 32 15.58 22.62 0.96
N PHE A 33 15.41 22.26 2.21
CA PHE A 33 14.86 23.13 3.24
C PHE A 33 15.90 23.63 4.24
N ALA A 34 17.15 23.20 4.13
CA ALA A 34 18.28 23.61 4.96
C ALA A 34 18.05 23.50 6.48
N PHE A 35 17.15 22.61 6.91
CA PHE A 35 16.94 22.33 8.33
C PHE A 35 16.92 20.82 8.57
N GLU A 36 17.28 20.43 9.77
CA GLU A 36 17.24 19.03 10.17
C GLU A 36 15.80 18.58 10.29
N THR A 37 15.36 17.73 9.36
CA THR A 37 14.02 17.19 9.34
C THR A 37 14.05 15.78 9.91
N LYS A 38 13.31 15.55 10.98
CA LYS A 38 13.10 14.20 11.51
C LYS A 38 12.12 13.47 10.58
N VAL A 39 12.63 12.55 9.78
CA VAL A 39 11.82 11.68 8.92
C VAL A 39 11.77 10.30 9.54
N GLU A 40 10.58 9.84 9.85
CA GLU A 40 10.33 8.50 10.41
C GLU A 40 9.40 7.70 9.49
N ILE A 41 9.60 6.39 9.46
CA ILE A 41 8.68 5.48 8.79
C ILE A 41 7.56 5.17 9.78
N PHE A 42 6.39 5.74 9.55
CA PHE A 42 5.22 5.50 10.37
C PHE A 42 4.58 4.14 10.12
N VAL A 43 4.50 3.74 8.87
CA VAL A 43 3.92 2.47 8.42
C VAL A 43 4.78 1.86 7.33
N ASP A 44 5.14 0.61 7.48
CA ASP A 44 5.75 -0.20 6.43
C ASP A 44 5.08 -1.57 6.39
N ASN A 45 4.19 -1.76 5.43
CA ASN A 45 3.43 -2.98 5.26
C ASN A 45 3.82 -3.69 3.97
N ASN A 46 3.98 -5.00 4.06
CA ASN A 46 4.09 -5.88 2.90
C ASN A 46 2.75 -6.59 2.68
N HIS A 47 2.36 -6.77 1.44
CA HIS A 47 1.09 -7.41 1.06
C HIS A 47 1.28 -8.70 0.23
N ASP A 48 2.53 -9.07 -0.02
CA ASP A 48 2.89 -10.29 -0.74
C ASP A 48 3.99 -11.03 0.02
N PHE A 49 3.62 -11.99 0.86
CA PHE A 49 4.58 -12.80 1.60
C PHE A 49 3.96 -14.08 2.15
N LEU A 50 4.82 -15.01 2.53
CA LEU A 50 4.47 -16.28 3.12
C LEU A 50 4.84 -16.30 4.60
N ASP A 51 3.85 -16.50 5.46
CA ASP A 51 4.02 -16.60 6.90
C ASP A 51 3.85 -18.07 7.34
N PHE A 52 4.73 -18.55 8.18
CA PHE A 52 4.69 -19.91 8.70
C PHE A 52 4.59 -19.92 10.22
N LYS A 53 3.50 -20.47 10.73
CA LYS A 53 3.32 -20.68 12.15
C LYS A 53 3.81 -22.07 12.55
N LYS A 54 4.97 -22.15 13.21
CA LYS A 54 5.61 -23.41 13.62
C LYS A 54 4.70 -24.29 14.48
N ILE A 55 3.95 -23.71 15.42
CA ILE A 55 3.08 -24.44 16.37
C ILE A 55 1.96 -25.17 15.65
N SER A 56 1.28 -24.47 14.75
CA SER A 56 0.12 -25.04 14.02
C SER A 56 0.51 -25.67 12.68
N LYS A 57 1.77 -25.59 12.29
CA LYS A 57 2.27 -26.03 10.97
C LYS A 57 1.51 -25.44 9.78
N ILE A 58 0.92 -24.24 9.95
CA ILE A 58 0.11 -23.60 8.92
C ILE A 58 0.93 -22.56 8.19
N PHE A 59 0.89 -22.62 6.86
CA PHE A 59 1.36 -21.58 5.96
C PHE A 59 0.20 -20.63 5.64
N THR A 60 0.45 -19.33 5.80
CA THR A 60 -0.50 -18.29 5.34
C THR A 60 0.16 -17.52 4.20
N HIS A 61 -0.31 -17.74 2.99
CA HIS A 61 0.14 -17.00 1.83
C HIS A 61 -0.74 -15.75 1.67
N ARG A 62 -0.12 -14.59 1.77
CA ARG A 62 -0.76 -13.29 1.56
C ARG A 62 -0.39 -12.77 0.18
N LYS A 63 -1.40 -12.47 -0.61
CA LYS A 63 -1.26 -11.81 -1.91
C LYS A 63 -2.32 -10.73 -2.01
N GLY A 64 -1.88 -9.47 -2.06
CA GLY A 64 -2.79 -8.34 -2.03
C GLY A 64 -3.52 -8.19 -0.69
N ALA A 65 -2.93 -8.71 0.40
CA ALA A 65 -3.49 -8.65 1.75
C ALA A 65 -2.42 -8.28 2.76
N VAL A 66 -2.65 -7.21 3.49
CA VAL A 66 -1.74 -6.72 4.54
C VAL A 66 -1.97 -7.50 5.82
N LYS A 67 -0.90 -7.88 6.50
CA LYS A 67 -0.97 -8.44 7.85
C LYS A 67 -1.25 -7.33 8.86
N ILE A 68 -2.28 -7.54 9.67
CA ILE A 68 -2.64 -6.62 10.75
C ILE A 68 -2.31 -7.31 12.07
N ASN A 69 -1.44 -6.71 12.85
CA ASN A 69 -1.14 -7.20 14.19
C ASN A 69 -2.03 -6.49 15.22
N PRO A 70 -2.49 -7.21 16.25
CA PRO A 70 -3.29 -6.62 17.33
C PRO A 70 -2.50 -5.71 18.28
N GLY A 71 -1.30 -5.28 17.97
CA GLY A 71 -0.51 -4.32 18.74
C GLY A 71 0.06 -4.85 20.06
N ARG A 72 0.18 -6.15 20.24
CA ARG A 72 0.56 -6.75 21.52
C ARG A 72 1.97 -6.37 22.02
N LYS A 73 2.87 -6.01 21.12
CA LYS A 73 4.29 -5.76 21.45
C LYS A 73 4.81 -4.41 20.95
N SER A 74 3.93 -3.49 20.58
CA SER A 74 4.32 -2.19 20.02
C SER A 74 3.79 -1.03 20.82
N ILE A 75 4.22 0.17 20.49
CA ILE A 75 3.65 1.43 20.98
C ILE A 75 2.15 1.53 20.66
N TRP A 76 1.67 0.76 19.69
CA TRP A 76 0.29 0.68 19.23
C TRP A 76 -0.57 -0.31 20.03
N LYS A 77 -0.15 -0.68 21.24
CA LYS A 77 -0.81 -1.70 22.08
C LYS A 77 -2.31 -1.45 22.28
N LYS A 78 -2.72 -0.19 22.32
CA LYS A 78 -4.12 0.20 22.53
C LYS A 78 -4.96 0.23 21.25
N THR A 79 -4.33 0.47 20.11
CA THR A 79 -5.02 0.67 18.83
C THR A 79 -4.82 -0.47 17.83
N GLY A 80 -3.81 -1.31 18.03
CA GLY A 80 -3.30 -2.22 17.03
C GLY A 80 -2.30 -1.53 16.10
N ASP A 81 -1.47 -2.30 15.43
CA ASP A 81 -0.48 -1.76 14.51
C ASP A 81 -1.19 -1.07 13.33
N PRO A 82 -0.75 0.13 12.95
CA PRO A 82 -1.33 0.83 11.82
C PRO A 82 -0.99 0.14 10.50
N TYR A 83 -1.89 0.28 9.53
CA TYR A 83 -1.62 -0.09 8.15
C TYR A 83 -2.18 0.96 7.21
N PHE A 84 -1.54 1.09 6.06
CA PHE A 84 -1.95 2.05 5.05
C PHE A 84 -2.84 1.38 4.00
N LEU A 85 -4.01 1.95 3.77
CA LEU A 85 -4.94 1.56 2.72
C LEU A 85 -4.91 2.62 1.62
N PRO A 86 -4.09 2.42 0.56
CA PRO A 86 -4.02 3.35 -0.56
C PRO A 86 -5.26 3.25 -1.44
N SER A 87 -5.63 4.39 -2.00
CA SER A 87 -6.65 4.48 -3.03
C SER A 87 -6.03 4.64 -4.43
N TYR A 88 -6.80 5.16 -5.36
CA TYR A 88 -6.33 5.53 -6.70
C TYR A 88 -5.76 6.94 -6.70
N VAL A 89 -5.10 7.33 -7.80
CA VAL A 89 -4.57 8.69 -7.96
C VAL A 89 -5.72 9.71 -7.90
N GLY A 90 -5.66 10.61 -6.93
CA GLY A 90 -6.73 11.59 -6.65
C GLY A 90 -7.75 11.15 -5.62
N GLY A 91 -7.75 9.89 -5.22
CA GLY A 91 -8.60 9.40 -4.14
C GLY A 91 -7.93 9.50 -2.77
N ASN A 92 -8.73 9.44 -1.71
CA ASN A 92 -8.23 9.45 -0.34
C ASN A 92 -7.57 8.12 0.01
N GLY A 93 -6.40 8.17 0.63
CA GLY A 93 -5.80 7.04 1.33
C GLY A 93 -6.12 7.11 2.80
N PHE A 94 -6.11 5.96 3.48
CA PHE A 94 -6.44 5.86 4.90
C PHE A 94 -5.35 5.16 5.67
N ILE A 95 -5.09 5.63 6.88
CA ILE A 95 -4.31 4.90 7.88
C ILE A 95 -5.32 4.29 8.84
N LEU A 96 -5.33 2.97 8.87
CA LEU A 96 -6.26 2.19 9.67
C LEU A 96 -5.51 1.35 10.69
N SER A 97 -6.19 0.92 11.71
CA SER A 97 -5.66 -0.03 12.69
C SER A 97 -6.76 -1.01 13.12
N ASN A 98 -6.36 -2.16 13.65
CA ASN A 98 -7.30 -3.13 14.17
C ASN A 98 -6.81 -3.66 15.52
N PHE A 99 -7.28 -3.06 16.55
CA PHE A 99 -6.94 -3.38 17.94
C PHE A 99 -7.23 -4.84 18.32
N LYS A 100 -8.34 -5.42 17.87
CA LYS A 100 -8.71 -6.81 18.19
C LYS A 100 -8.07 -7.83 17.25
N GLY A 101 -7.60 -7.39 16.09
CA GLY A 101 -7.24 -8.27 14.99
C GLY A 101 -8.48 -8.94 14.36
N ASN A 102 -8.34 -9.43 13.16
CA ASN A 102 -9.38 -10.17 12.46
C ASN A 102 -8.95 -11.64 12.30
N THR A 103 -9.29 -12.47 13.26
CA THR A 103 -8.93 -13.89 13.26
C THR A 103 -9.59 -14.65 12.12
N LYS A 104 -10.85 -14.30 11.76
CA LYS A 104 -11.58 -14.92 10.65
C LYS A 104 -10.93 -14.66 9.30
N ALA A 105 -10.25 -13.51 9.14
CA ALA A 105 -9.46 -13.16 7.95
C ALA A 105 -7.95 -13.41 8.15
N PHE A 106 -7.54 -14.31 9.02
CA PHE A 106 -6.13 -14.66 9.29
C PHE A 106 -5.27 -13.44 9.62
N PHE A 107 -5.83 -12.48 10.35
CA PHE A 107 -5.19 -11.20 10.65
C PHE A 107 -4.79 -10.41 9.39
N CYS A 108 -5.64 -10.43 8.37
CA CYS A 108 -5.39 -9.71 7.13
C CYS A 108 -6.44 -8.61 6.91
N SER A 109 -6.02 -7.60 6.13
CA SER A 109 -6.90 -6.59 5.54
C SER A 109 -6.55 -6.36 4.07
N SER A 110 -7.40 -5.64 3.37
CA SER A 110 -7.13 -5.20 2.00
C SER A 110 -5.86 -4.36 1.93
N HIS A 111 -5.10 -4.50 0.84
CA HIS A 111 -3.90 -3.69 0.61
C HIS A 111 -4.19 -2.40 -0.16
N GLY A 112 -5.43 -2.16 -0.53
CA GLY A 112 -5.86 -1.00 -1.30
C GLY A 112 -7.12 -1.28 -2.10
N VAL A 113 -7.55 -0.30 -2.88
CA VAL A 113 -8.72 -0.44 -3.76
C VAL A 113 -8.41 -1.38 -4.92
N GLY A 114 -9.33 -2.28 -5.20
CA GLY A 114 -9.27 -3.15 -6.35
C GLY A 114 -9.45 -2.38 -7.67
N ARG A 115 -9.14 -3.05 -8.78
CA ARG A 115 -9.36 -2.51 -10.13
C ARG A 115 -10.54 -3.21 -10.80
N PHE A 116 -11.32 -2.46 -11.57
CA PHE A 116 -12.29 -3.04 -12.52
C PHE A 116 -11.59 -3.45 -13.82
N LEU A 117 -10.60 -2.64 -14.25
CA LEU A 117 -9.87 -2.84 -15.49
C LEU A 117 -8.39 -3.10 -15.17
N ASN A 118 -7.80 -4.08 -15.83
CA ASN A 118 -6.36 -4.26 -15.76
C ASN A 118 -5.63 -3.11 -16.48
N LYS A 119 -4.29 -3.04 -16.36
CA LYS A 119 -3.51 -1.94 -16.93
C LYS A 119 -3.68 -1.81 -18.45
N THR A 120 -3.67 -2.92 -19.15
CA THR A 120 -3.78 -2.95 -20.62
C THR A 120 -5.17 -2.50 -21.08
N GLU A 121 -6.22 -3.00 -20.44
CA GLU A 121 -7.60 -2.56 -20.70
C GLU A 121 -7.82 -1.08 -20.40
N THR A 122 -7.24 -0.61 -19.30
CA THR A 122 -7.29 0.81 -18.94
C THR A 122 -6.65 1.67 -20.03
N LEU A 123 -5.48 1.30 -20.51
CA LEU A 123 -4.80 2.03 -21.58
C LEU A 123 -5.61 2.03 -22.88
N LYS A 124 -6.19 0.89 -23.26
CA LYS A 124 -7.06 0.81 -24.44
C LYS A 124 -8.29 1.70 -24.32
N LYS A 125 -8.96 1.68 -23.17
CA LYS A 125 -10.22 2.40 -22.95
C LYS A 125 -10.00 3.90 -22.77
N PHE A 126 -8.94 4.32 -22.10
CA PHE A 126 -8.71 5.72 -21.68
C PHE A 126 -7.51 6.37 -22.37
N ASN A 127 -6.96 5.78 -23.43
CA ASN A 127 -5.78 6.33 -24.12
C ASN A 127 -5.97 7.75 -24.65
N LYS A 128 -7.18 8.08 -25.11
CA LYS A 128 -7.54 9.38 -25.67
C LYS A 128 -8.05 10.41 -24.63
N ILE A 129 -8.24 10.00 -23.39
CA ILE A 129 -8.74 10.87 -22.33
C ILE A 129 -7.55 11.61 -21.72
N ASP A 130 -7.67 12.93 -21.64
CA ASP A 130 -6.70 13.73 -20.91
C ASP A 130 -6.77 13.38 -19.42
N PHE A 131 -5.74 12.70 -18.94
CA PHE A 131 -5.64 12.25 -17.56
C PHE A 131 -5.62 13.45 -16.58
N ASN A 132 -5.04 14.57 -16.98
CA ASN A 132 -4.98 15.77 -16.14
C ASN A 132 -6.39 16.34 -15.89
N LYS A 133 -7.26 16.34 -16.90
CA LYS A 133 -8.65 16.74 -16.73
C LYS A 133 -9.43 15.82 -15.80
N SER A 134 -9.07 14.55 -15.73
CA SER A 134 -9.72 13.58 -14.84
C SER A 134 -9.37 13.77 -13.34
N LEU A 135 -8.39 14.59 -13.04
CA LEU A 135 -7.92 14.88 -11.68
C LEU A 135 -8.40 16.25 -11.16
N ASP A 136 -9.32 16.91 -11.86
CA ASP A 136 -9.94 18.19 -11.47
C ASP A 136 -8.93 19.28 -11.06
N ASN A 137 -7.74 19.28 -11.64
CA ASN A 137 -6.62 20.17 -11.30
C ASN A 137 -6.21 20.18 -9.81
N LYS A 138 -6.68 19.24 -9.00
CA LYS A 138 -6.39 19.16 -7.56
C LYS A 138 -5.05 18.53 -7.25
N ILE A 139 -4.42 17.87 -8.25
CA ILE A 139 -3.18 17.12 -8.06
C ILE A 139 -2.14 17.61 -9.05
N MET A 140 -0.98 18.00 -8.53
CA MET A 140 0.17 18.31 -9.35
C MET A 140 0.88 17.01 -9.73
N LEU A 141 0.87 16.67 -11.01
CA LEU A 141 1.66 15.56 -11.55
C LEU A 141 3.03 16.06 -12.01
N PHE A 142 4.06 15.65 -11.32
CA PHE A 142 5.42 15.85 -11.82
C PHE A 142 5.67 14.97 -13.05
N ARG A 143 6.49 15.47 -13.99
CA ARG A 143 6.83 14.81 -15.25
C ARG A 143 7.49 13.45 -15.01
N TYR A 144 6.74 12.41 -14.82
CA TYR A 144 7.26 11.06 -14.79
C TYR A 144 6.40 10.12 -15.64
N GLY A 145 6.96 9.74 -16.80
CA GLY A 145 6.37 8.68 -17.63
C GLY A 145 4.90 8.87 -17.98
N LYS A 146 4.57 9.88 -18.82
CA LYS A 146 3.19 10.21 -19.23
C LYS A 146 2.33 8.97 -19.56
N ASP A 147 2.92 7.94 -20.15
CA ASP A 147 2.17 6.74 -20.55
C ASP A 147 1.90 5.77 -19.39
N LYS A 148 2.80 5.69 -18.41
CA LYS A 148 2.60 4.84 -17.22
C LYS A 148 1.48 5.38 -16.32
N ILE A 149 1.33 6.70 -16.23
CA ILE A 149 0.28 7.34 -15.43
C ILE A 149 -1.10 7.08 -16.04
N LYS A 150 -1.24 7.03 -17.35
CA LYS A 150 -2.53 6.75 -18.02
C LYS A 150 -3.15 5.43 -17.55
N SER A 151 -2.33 4.44 -17.22
CA SER A 151 -2.81 3.17 -16.65
C SER A 151 -3.40 3.32 -15.24
N GLN A 152 -3.20 4.44 -14.58
CA GLN A 152 -3.71 4.76 -13.24
C GLN A 152 -4.97 5.62 -13.26
N ASN A 153 -5.69 5.66 -14.39
CA ASN A 153 -6.93 6.43 -14.48
C ASN A 153 -7.91 6.04 -13.36
N PRO A 154 -8.43 7.02 -12.60
CA PRO A 154 -9.35 6.78 -11.48
C PRO A 154 -10.55 5.89 -11.85
N LYS A 155 -11.08 6.05 -13.05
CA LYS A 155 -12.22 5.27 -13.57
C LYS A 155 -11.93 3.77 -13.77
N ALA A 156 -10.67 3.35 -13.66
CA ALA A 156 -10.29 1.95 -13.72
C ALA A 156 -10.31 1.25 -12.36
N PHE A 157 -10.54 1.99 -11.28
CA PHE A 157 -10.53 1.50 -9.91
C PHE A 157 -11.94 1.42 -9.33
N LYS A 158 -12.10 0.55 -8.35
CA LYS A 158 -13.30 0.49 -7.53
C LYS A 158 -13.31 1.67 -6.57
N ALA A 159 -14.47 2.24 -6.29
CA ALA A 159 -14.59 3.24 -5.24
C ALA A 159 -14.41 2.58 -3.87
N LEU A 160 -13.73 3.25 -2.94
CA LEU A 160 -13.59 2.79 -1.56
C LEU A 160 -14.97 2.61 -0.90
N GLN A 161 -15.88 3.53 -1.18
CA GLN A 161 -17.24 3.57 -0.65
C GLN A 161 -18.08 2.32 -0.96
N THR A 162 -17.73 1.54 -1.98
CA THR A 162 -18.51 0.35 -2.35
C THR A 162 -18.03 -0.95 -1.73
N LYS A 163 -16.85 -0.97 -1.07
CA LYS A 163 -16.28 -2.22 -0.53
C LYS A 163 -15.71 -2.12 0.87
N GLU A 164 -15.27 -0.96 1.26
CA GLU A 164 -14.43 -0.79 2.46
C GLU A 164 -14.96 0.35 3.35
N ASP A 165 -16.04 1.00 2.95
CA ASP A 165 -16.79 1.89 3.80
C ASP A 165 -17.57 1.05 4.81
N PRO A 166 -17.31 1.20 6.13
CA PRO A 166 -18.04 0.44 7.15
C PRO A 166 -19.54 0.78 7.22
N ASN A 167 -19.98 1.81 6.47
CA ASN A 167 -21.37 2.24 6.38
C ASN A 167 -22.03 1.93 5.02
N ALA A 168 -21.34 1.17 4.13
CA ALA A 168 -21.88 0.79 2.83
C ALA A 168 -22.66 -0.53 2.91
#